data_35d47d30f9e33f8d60302745a22abf42
#
_entry.id   35d47d30f9e33f8d60302745a22abf42
#
_cell.length_a   1.000
_cell.length_b   1.000
_cell.length_c   1.000
_cell.angle_alpha   90.00
_cell.angle_beta   90.00
_cell.angle_gamma   90.00
#
_symmetry.space_group_name_H-M   'P 1'
#
loop_
_entity.id
_entity.type
_entity.pdbx_description
1 polymer ?
#
loop_
_entity_poly.entity_id
_entity_poly.type
_entity_poly.pdbx_seq_one_letter_code
_entity_poly.pdbx_strand_id
1 'polypeptide(L)'
;KGNADKEIFICGAELSKMRITVIKDFIKILKEIGIYDPNAFTGGTFYRFPNGSFIKFIGLDKEDIGKGLRSDLVFVNEANRIDFETYRELTARAKRVIIDFNPNGIFWAHEEVMTREDAEFIILTFEDNEFLDQAEVAEIMLMKSRAFIDPTLKDYDRESNVKSKYWRNKWNVYGRGMVGSNPNRIFYWTAMPDEDYKKLPYKRYFGVDWGVVDPWGIVEAKYHDGNLYLHELNYASENDIMSKMTPRDIEELRKVEEGIVKMMFQKLDIPKTAVIVCDDNRPMKVVALRAAGYDYAITAAKGPGSIEEGIELISKLNVYYTASSKNLAMEQEKYSRVIDRFGVVLSEPEDANNHLAGDPTRYICQFLRAQGIIKVI
;
A
#
# COMPACT_ATOMS: atom_id res chain seq x y z
N LYS A 1 -12.29 -40.27 -15.59
CA LYS A 1 -13.47 -39.64 -16.26
C LYS A 1 -13.91 -38.30 -15.68
N GLY A 2 -13.29 -37.73 -14.62
CA GLY A 2 -13.81 -36.57 -13.90
C GLY A 2 -13.29 -35.18 -14.34
N ASN A 3 -12.26 -35.09 -15.17
CA ASN A 3 -11.55 -33.81 -15.42
C ASN A 3 -11.46 -33.42 -16.91
N ALA A 4 -12.43 -33.80 -17.74
CA ALA A 4 -12.52 -33.34 -19.13
C ALA A 4 -13.15 -31.95 -19.20
N ASP A 5 -12.82 -31.19 -20.25
CA ASP A 5 -13.41 -29.88 -20.59
C ASP A 5 -13.31 -28.83 -19.47
N LYS A 6 -12.19 -28.82 -18.75
CA LYS A 6 -11.96 -27.83 -17.68
C LYS A 6 -11.38 -26.54 -18.24
N GLU A 7 -11.93 -25.44 -17.79
CA GLU A 7 -11.49 -24.08 -18.11
C GLU A 7 -10.68 -23.51 -16.96
N ILE A 8 -9.35 -23.34 -17.18
CA ILE A 8 -8.41 -22.89 -16.17
C ILE A 8 -7.78 -21.59 -16.64
N PHE A 9 -7.82 -20.58 -15.80
CA PHE A 9 -7.16 -19.29 -16.05
C PHE A 9 -6.05 -19.10 -15.02
N ILE A 10 -4.84 -18.76 -15.51
CA ILE A 10 -3.71 -18.35 -14.69
C ILE A 10 -3.48 -16.87 -14.95
N CYS A 11 -3.64 -16.06 -13.92
CA CYS A 11 -3.64 -14.60 -13.99
C CYS A 11 -2.47 -14.03 -13.20
N GLY A 12 -1.90 -12.96 -13.68
CA GLY A 12 -0.85 -12.19 -12.99
C GLY A 12 -0.90 -10.73 -13.39
N ALA A 13 -0.24 -9.85 -12.64
CA ALA A 13 -0.29 -8.41 -12.89
C ALA A 13 0.14 -8.05 -14.31
N GLU A 14 1.20 -8.66 -14.84
CA GLU A 14 1.75 -8.33 -16.16
C GLU A 14 2.03 -9.61 -17.00
N LEU A 15 1.46 -9.68 -18.20
CA LEU A 15 1.69 -10.82 -19.10
C LEU A 15 3.16 -10.96 -19.53
N SER A 16 3.87 -9.87 -19.69
CA SER A 16 5.30 -9.84 -20.04
C SER A 16 6.14 -10.57 -19.00
N LYS A 17 5.88 -10.35 -17.71
CA LYS A 17 6.55 -11.05 -16.60
C LYS A 17 6.16 -12.53 -16.55
N MET A 18 4.86 -12.84 -16.69
CA MET A 18 4.40 -14.23 -16.70
C MET A 18 5.08 -15.07 -17.80
N ARG A 19 5.41 -14.49 -18.97
CA ARG A 19 6.09 -15.21 -20.05
C ARG A 19 7.47 -15.72 -19.68
N ILE A 20 8.20 -14.98 -18.87
CA ILE A 20 9.58 -15.32 -18.47
C ILE A 20 9.63 -16.11 -17.15
N THR A 21 8.51 -16.23 -16.46
CA THR A 21 8.35 -16.96 -15.18
C THR A 21 7.33 -18.08 -15.34
N VAL A 22 6.09 -17.88 -14.94
CA VAL A 22 5.02 -18.89 -14.85
C VAL A 22 4.81 -19.70 -16.13
N ILE A 23 4.79 -19.08 -17.31
CA ILE A 23 4.58 -19.79 -18.57
C ILE A 23 5.81 -20.63 -18.91
N LYS A 24 7.01 -20.14 -18.64
CA LYS A 24 8.24 -20.87 -18.83
C LYS A 24 8.29 -22.13 -17.95
N ASP A 25 7.93 -22.00 -16.69
CA ASP A 25 7.89 -23.12 -15.74
C ASP A 25 6.79 -24.11 -16.08
N PHE A 26 5.62 -23.64 -16.48
CA PHE A 26 4.54 -24.51 -16.98
C PHE A 26 5.03 -25.37 -18.17
N ILE A 27 5.69 -24.78 -19.16
CA ILE A 27 6.22 -25.53 -20.31
C ILE A 27 7.30 -26.52 -19.86
N LYS A 28 8.19 -26.12 -18.92
CA LYS A 28 9.23 -26.99 -18.36
C LYS A 28 8.61 -28.22 -17.71
N ILE A 29 7.63 -28.03 -16.82
CA ILE A 29 6.93 -29.10 -16.11
C ILE A 29 6.25 -30.06 -17.11
N LEU A 30 5.52 -29.54 -18.11
CA LEU A 30 4.87 -30.39 -19.10
C LEU A 30 5.87 -31.24 -19.91
N LYS A 31 7.08 -30.70 -20.20
CA LYS A 31 8.15 -31.44 -20.84
C LYS A 31 8.74 -32.55 -19.95
N GLU A 32 8.96 -32.24 -18.67
CA GLU A 32 9.50 -33.18 -17.71
C GLU A 32 8.58 -34.39 -17.49
N ILE A 33 7.26 -34.14 -17.42
CA ILE A 33 6.27 -35.20 -17.29
C ILE A 33 5.85 -35.86 -18.63
N GLY A 34 6.45 -35.43 -19.73
CA GLY A 34 6.30 -36.05 -21.05
C GLY A 34 4.96 -35.80 -21.78
N ILE A 35 4.22 -34.77 -21.41
CA ILE A 35 2.89 -34.45 -22.01
C ILE A 35 2.87 -33.14 -22.80
N TYR A 36 4.03 -32.48 -23.00
CA TYR A 36 4.10 -31.25 -23.77
C TYR A 36 3.91 -31.48 -25.26
N ASP A 37 2.90 -30.85 -25.85
CA ASP A 37 2.70 -30.75 -27.30
C ASP A 37 2.87 -29.30 -27.75
N PRO A 38 3.87 -28.95 -28.57
CA PRO A 38 4.07 -27.60 -29.08
C PRO A 38 2.91 -27.13 -29.95
N ASN A 39 2.17 -28.02 -30.61
CA ASN A 39 1.02 -27.68 -31.44
C ASN A 39 -0.22 -27.33 -30.61
N ALA A 40 -0.27 -27.77 -29.37
CA ALA A 40 -1.35 -27.45 -28.41
C ALA A 40 -1.17 -26.08 -27.76
N PHE A 41 0.02 -25.44 -27.90
CA PHE A 41 0.35 -24.16 -27.32
C PHE A 41 0.24 -23.03 -28.35
N THR A 42 -0.85 -22.26 -28.31
CA THR A 42 -1.14 -21.21 -29.29
C THR A 42 -1.04 -19.81 -28.71
N GLY A 43 -0.59 -18.86 -29.52
CA GLY A 43 -0.45 -17.45 -29.15
C GLY A 43 0.48 -17.17 -27.96
N GLY A 44 1.25 -18.17 -27.51
CA GLY A 44 2.14 -18.05 -26.35
C GLY A 44 1.43 -17.87 -25.01
N THR A 45 0.11 -18.12 -24.96
CA THR A 45 -0.71 -17.89 -23.74
C THR A 45 -1.85 -18.88 -23.56
N PHE A 46 -2.06 -19.80 -24.50
CA PHE A 46 -3.16 -20.74 -24.46
C PHE A 46 -2.67 -22.15 -24.74
N TYR A 47 -2.94 -23.10 -23.85
CA TYR A 47 -2.61 -24.50 -24.00
C TYR A 47 -3.85 -25.36 -23.88
N ARG A 48 -4.12 -26.24 -24.87
CA ARG A 48 -5.25 -27.16 -24.90
C ARG A 48 -4.78 -28.62 -24.70
N PHE A 49 -5.35 -29.29 -23.73
CA PHE A 49 -5.09 -30.71 -23.48
C PHE A 49 -5.95 -31.61 -24.37
N PRO A 50 -5.51 -32.86 -24.63
CA PRO A 50 -6.26 -33.83 -25.44
C PRO A 50 -7.66 -34.15 -24.91
N ASN A 51 -7.92 -33.97 -23.61
CA ASN A 51 -9.19 -34.19 -22.96
C ASN A 51 -10.18 -33.01 -23.05
N GLY A 52 -9.88 -32.01 -23.90
CA GLY A 52 -10.70 -30.82 -24.09
C GLY A 52 -10.40 -29.68 -23.11
N SER A 53 -9.78 -29.95 -21.97
CA SER A 53 -9.43 -28.92 -20.99
C SER A 53 -8.40 -27.94 -21.54
N PHE A 54 -8.41 -26.72 -21.04
CA PHE A 54 -7.39 -25.74 -21.43
C PHE A 54 -6.89 -24.91 -20.25
N ILE A 55 -5.68 -24.37 -20.44
CA ILE A 55 -5.09 -23.32 -19.60
C ILE A 55 -4.90 -22.08 -20.44
N LYS A 56 -5.36 -20.94 -19.93
CA LYS A 56 -5.13 -19.62 -20.54
C LYS A 56 -4.42 -18.71 -19.55
N PHE A 57 -3.30 -18.12 -19.96
CA PHE A 57 -2.55 -17.14 -19.21
C PHE A 57 -3.02 -15.73 -19.54
N ILE A 58 -3.29 -14.92 -18.51
CA ILE A 58 -3.86 -13.58 -18.64
C ILE A 58 -3.03 -12.61 -17.80
N GLY A 59 -2.51 -11.54 -18.45
CA GLY A 59 -1.99 -10.36 -17.76
C GLY A 59 -3.13 -9.38 -17.47
N LEU A 60 -3.15 -8.83 -16.29
CA LEU A 60 -4.16 -7.89 -15.82
C LEU A 60 -3.77 -6.42 -16.03
N ASP A 61 -2.69 -6.19 -16.79
CA ASP A 61 -2.14 -4.88 -17.16
C ASP A 61 -2.97 -4.11 -18.20
N LYS A 62 -4.07 -4.69 -18.69
CA LYS A 62 -4.99 -4.05 -19.64
C LYS A 62 -6.38 -4.00 -19.06
N GLU A 63 -7.04 -2.86 -19.20
CA GLU A 63 -8.43 -2.68 -18.81
C GLU A 63 -9.36 -3.72 -19.47
N ASP A 64 -10.37 -4.19 -18.74
CA ASP A 64 -11.44 -5.09 -19.17
C ASP A 64 -11.08 -6.57 -19.45
N ILE A 65 -9.87 -7.04 -19.21
CA ILE A 65 -9.48 -8.43 -19.55
C ILE A 65 -10.06 -9.49 -18.60
N GLY A 66 -10.45 -9.14 -17.39
CA GLY A 66 -10.95 -10.11 -16.38
C GLY A 66 -12.48 -10.20 -16.26
N LYS A 67 -13.22 -9.25 -16.84
CA LYS A 67 -14.66 -9.11 -16.61
C LYS A 67 -15.46 -10.26 -17.19
N GLY A 68 -16.19 -10.96 -16.32
CA GLY A 68 -17.20 -11.93 -16.73
C GLY A 68 -16.71 -13.33 -17.11
N LEU A 69 -15.46 -13.67 -16.82
CA LEU A 69 -14.92 -15.01 -17.04
C LEU A 69 -15.69 -16.04 -16.23
N ARG A 70 -16.17 -17.09 -16.89
CA ARG A 70 -16.65 -18.32 -16.23
C ARG A 70 -15.51 -19.32 -16.27
N SER A 71 -15.21 -19.95 -15.14
CA SER A 71 -14.07 -20.88 -15.06
C SER A 71 -14.29 -21.97 -14.05
N ASP A 72 -13.63 -23.10 -14.26
CA ASP A 72 -13.55 -24.14 -13.25
C ASP A 72 -12.49 -23.78 -12.20
N LEU A 73 -11.42 -23.09 -12.61
CA LEU A 73 -10.34 -22.64 -11.72
C LEU A 73 -9.77 -21.31 -12.21
N VAL A 74 -9.58 -20.37 -11.31
CA VAL A 74 -8.70 -19.22 -11.46
C VAL A 74 -7.55 -19.35 -10.50
N PHE A 75 -6.33 -19.25 -11.02
CA PHE A 75 -5.11 -19.13 -10.22
C PHE A 75 -4.54 -17.71 -10.40
N VAL A 76 -4.39 -16.96 -9.31
CA VAL A 76 -3.86 -15.61 -9.32
C VAL A 76 -2.45 -15.65 -8.74
N ASN A 77 -1.46 -15.51 -9.62
CA ASN A 77 -0.05 -15.49 -9.25
C ASN A 77 0.37 -14.10 -8.77
N GLU A 78 1.09 -14.05 -7.65
CA GLU A 78 1.53 -12.83 -6.98
C GLU A 78 0.36 -11.86 -6.68
N ALA A 79 -0.69 -12.38 -6.01
CA ALA A 79 -1.94 -11.67 -5.72
C ALA A 79 -1.73 -10.32 -4.99
N ASN A 80 -0.62 -10.16 -4.27
CA ASN A 80 -0.24 -8.90 -3.63
C ASN A 80 0.13 -7.77 -4.62
N ARG A 81 0.16 -8.03 -5.92
CA ARG A 81 0.44 -7.06 -7.00
C ARG A 81 -0.81 -6.58 -7.73
N ILE A 82 -1.98 -7.07 -7.37
CA ILE A 82 -3.26 -6.62 -7.95
C ILE A 82 -4.15 -6.03 -6.85
N ASP A 83 -5.04 -5.14 -7.24
CA ASP A 83 -6.02 -4.57 -6.33
C ASP A 83 -7.20 -5.53 -6.07
N PHE A 84 -7.94 -5.28 -4.99
CA PHE A 84 -9.04 -6.14 -4.56
C PHE A 84 -10.22 -6.13 -5.54
N GLU A 85 -10.50 -5.01 -6.20
CA GLU A 85 -11.61 -4.92 -7.14
C GLU A 85 -11.34 -5.77 -8.39
N THR A 86 -10.13 -5.69 -8.93
CA THR A 86 -9.66 -6.58 -10.02
C THR A 86 -9.78 -8.05 -9.63
N TYR A 87 -9.35 -8.42 -8.42
CA TYR A 87 -9.52 -9.78 -7.90
C TYR A 87 -11.01 -10.19 -7.85
N ARG A 88 -11.88 -9.34 -7.32
CA ARG A 88 -13.33 -9.60 -7.23
C ARG A 88 -13.96 -9.83 -8.60
N GLU A 89 -13.68 -8.93 -9.56
CA GLU A 89 -14.20 -9.04 -10.93
C GLU A 89 -13.76 -10.33 -11.62
N LEU A 90 -12.49 -10.69 -11.45
CA LEU A 90 -11.87 -11.88 -12.03
C LEU A 90 -12.47 -13.18 -11.48
N THR A 91 -12.73 -13.22 -10.17
CA THR A 91 -13.11 -14.44 -9.46
C THR A 91 -14.61 -14.63 -9.27
N ALA A 92 -15.43 -13.63 -9.57
CA ALA A 92 -16.88 -13.60 -9.32
C ALA A 92 -17.67 -14.79 -9.89
N ARG A 93 -17.15 -15.45 -10.94
CA ARG A 93 -17.80 -16.59 -11.62
C ARG A 93 -16.91 -17.84 -11.68
N ALA A 94 -15.83 -17.87 -10.90
CA ALA A 94 -14.96 -19.02 -10.78
C ALA A 94 -15.54 -20.02 -9.79
N LYS A 95 -15.47 -21.33 -10.12
CA LYS A 95 -15.88 -22.40 -9.19
C LYS A 95 -14.88 -22.62 -8.08
N ARG A 96 -13.59 -22.41 -8.35
CA ARG A 96 -12.48 -22.48 -7.40
C ARG A 96 -11.49 -21.36 -7.71
N VAL A 97 -10.92 -20.81 -6.66
CA VAL A 97 -9.88 -19.78 -6.74
C VAL A 97 -8.68 -20.25 -5.92
N ILE A 98 -7.49 -20.08 -6.48
CA ILE A 98 -6.22 -20.24 -5.77
C ILE A 98 -5.47 -18.93 -5.96
N ILE A 99 -4.90 -18.41 -4.89
CA ILE A 99 -4.01 -17.24 -4.93
C ILE A 99 -2.68 -17.60 -4.27
N ASP A 100 -1.59 -17.13 -4.82
CA ASP A 100 -0.30 -17.16 -4.15
C ASP A 100 0.24 -15.74 -3.92
N PHE A 101 1.06 -15.58 -2.91
CA PHE A 101 1.75 -14.34 -2.63
C PHE A 101 2.90 -14.51 -1.64
N ASN A 102 3.90 -13.67 -1.77
CA ASN A 102 4.87 -13.46 -0.71
C ASN A 102 4.30 -12.47 0.30
N PRO A 103 4.24 -12.79 1.59
CA PRO A 103 3.57 -11.97 2.61
C PRO A 103 4.46 -10.77 3.04
N ASN A 104 4.81 -9.89 2.09
CA ASN A 104 5.66 -8.72 2.34
C ASN A 104 5.02 -7.70 3.30
N GLY A 105 3.70 -7.75 3.46
CA GLY A 105 2.90 -6.94 4.36
C GLY A 105 1.44 -7.40 4.33
N ILE A 106 0.62 -6.81 5.19
CA ILE A 106 -0.83 -7.03 5.19
C ILE A 106 -1.43 -6.37 3.95
N PHE A 107 -2.32 -7.08 3.25
CA PHE A 107 -3.07 -6.59 2.12
C PHE A 107 -4.45 -7.28 2.05
N TRP A 108 -5.29 -6.95 1.08
CA TRP A 108 -6.68 -7.40 0.99
C TRP A 108 -6.89 -8.91 1.14
N ALA A 109 -5.92 -9.76 0.75
CA ALA A 109 -6.07 -11.21 0.94
C ALA A 109 -6.16 -11.60 2.42
N HIS A 110 -5.42 -10.92 3.30
CA HIS A 110 -5.46 -11.15 4.74
C HIS A 110 -6.78 -10.66 5.36
N GLU A 111 -7.32 -9.56 4.85
CA GLU A 111 -8.50 -8.89 5.42
C GLU A 111 -9.81 -9.46 4.87
N GLU A 112 -9.86 -9.77 3.57
CA GLU A 112 -11.09 -10.06 2.84
C GLU A 112 -11.22 -11.55 2.43
N VAL A 113 -10.12 -12.27 2.25
CA VAL A 113 -10.14 -13.67 1.78
C VAL A 113 -9.87 -14.65 2.90
N MET A 114 -8.78 -14.46 3.66
CA MET A 114 -8.38 -15.39 4.72
C MET A 114 -9.36 -15.45 5.89
N THR A 115 -10.21 -14.41 6.04
CA THR A 115 -11.26 -14.35 7.08
C THR A 115 -12.53 -15.12 6.72
N ARG A 116 -12.63 -15.66 5.50
CA ARG A 116 -13.81 -16.39 5.02
C ARG A 116 -13.81 -17.82 5.50
N GLU A 117 -14.97 -18.36 5.83
CA GLU A 117 -15.15 -19.76 6.25
C GLU A 117 -14.83 -20.79 5.15
N ASP A 118 -14.95 -20.38 3.86
CA ASP A 118 -14.69 -21.23 2.70
C ASP A 118 -13.26 -21.10 2.16
N ALA A 119 -12.38 -20.37 2.85
CA ALA A 119 -10.97 -20.20 2.49
C ALA A 119 -10.07 -21.11 3.32
N GLU A 120 -9.10 -21.73 2.64
CA GLU A 120 -8.01 -22.49 3.26
C GLU A 120 -6.71 -21.72 3.04
N PHE A 121 -5.91 -21.56 4.09
CA PHE A 121 -4.62 -20.90 4.03
C PHE A 121 -3.49 -21.90 4.29
N ILE A 122 -2.53 -21.95 3.37
CA ILE A 122 -1.38 -22.84 3.41
C ILE A 122 -0.11 -22.01 3.36
N ILE A 123 0.79 -22.21 4.30
CA ILE A 123 2.14 -21.65 4.25
C ILE A 123 3.05 -22.69 3.60
N LEU A 124 3.69 -22.30 2.50
CA LEU A 124 4.75 -23.09 1.86
C LEU A 124 6.06 -22.31 1.99
N THR A 125 7.09 -23.03 2.40
CA THR A 125 8.44 -22.49 2.56
C THR A 125 9.40 -23.17 1.58
N PHE A 126 10.64 -22.68 1.53
CA PHE A 126 11.68 -23.32 0.72
C PHE A 126 11.95 -24.80 1.14
N GLU A 127 11.65 -25.16 2.40
CA GLU A 127 11.80 -26.52 2.92
C GLU A 127 10.75 -27.48 2.35
N ASP A 128 9.62 -26.97 1.85
CA ASP A 128 8.54 -27.77 1.27
C ASP A 128 8.76 -28.04 -0.22
N ASN A 129 9.78 -27.42 -0.86
CA ASN A 129 10.08 -27.56 -2.28
C ASN A 129 11.37 -28.37 -2.51
N GLU A 130 11.24 -29.67 -2.71
CA GLU A 130 12.36 -30.56 -2.99
C GLU A 130 13.09 -30.31 -4.33
N PHE A 131 12.47 -29.55 -5.24
CA PHE A 131 13.02 -29.21 -6.56
C PHE A 131 13.71 -27.84 -6.58
N LEU A 132 13.80 -27.15 -5.44
CA LEU A 132 14.42 -25.84 -5.37
C LEU A 132 15.93 -25.93 -5.62
N ASP A 133 16.47 -25.04 -6.46
CA ASP A 133 17.90 -25.00 -6.75
C ASP A 133 18.70 -24.68 -5.45
N GLN A 134 19.85 -25.37 -5.31
CA GLN A 134 20.72 -25.16 -4.16
C GLN A 134 21.21 -23.71 -4.02
N ALA A 135 21.35 -22.99 -5.14
CA ALA A 135 21.70 -21.59 -5.12
C ALA A 135 20.60 -20.73 -4.51
N GLU A 136 19.33 -21.03 -4.82
CA GLU A 136 18.17 -20.33 -4.23
C GLU A 136 18.05 -20.61 -2.74
N VAL A 137 18.24 -21.87 -2.33
CA VAL A 137 18.30 -22.25 -0.90
C VAL A 137 19.42 -21.49 -0.18
N ALA A 138 20.60 -21.39 -0.78
CA ALA A 138 21.73 -20.65 -0.21
C ALA A 138 21.44 -19.16 -0.03
N GLU A 139 20.74 -18.53 -0.99
CA GLU A 139 20.33 -17.12 -0.88
C GLU A 139 19.32 -16.91 0.27
N ILE A 140 18.36 -17.82 0.42
CA ILE A 140 17.39 -17.77 1.55
C ILE A 140 18.12 -17.94 2.88
N MET A 141 19.03 -18.92 2.97
CA MET A 141 19.84 -19.14 4.19
C MET A 141 20.79 -17.98 4.48
N LEU A 142 21.29 -17.27 3.46
CA LEU A 142 22.07 -16.06 3.63
C LEU A 142 21.26 -14.95 4.33
N MET A 143 19.96 -14.84 4.04
CA MET A 143 19.08 -13.89 4.76
C MET A 143 19.07 -14.21 6.26
N LYS A 144 18.95 -15.50 6.64
CA LYS A 144 19.02 -15.93 8.04
C LYS A 144 20.33 -15.56 8.71
N SER A 145 21.46 -15.84 8.06
CA SER A 145 22.80 -15.54 8.59
C SER A 145 23.05 -14.03 8.76
N ARG A 146 22.48 -13.20 7.91
CA ARG A 146 22.56 -11.74 8.02
C ARG A 146 21.60 -11.17 9.07
N ALA A 147 20.52 -11.88 9.36
CA ALA A 147 19.50 -11.46 10.32
C ALA A 147 19.97 -11.60 11.77
N PHE A 148 20.73 -12.67 12.09
CA PHE A 148 20.99 -13.07 13.46
C PHE A 148 22.51 -13.14 13.77
N ILE A 149 22.87 -12.88 15.02
CA ILE A 149 24.23 -12.99 15.52
C ILE A 149 24.67 -14.47 15.47
N ASP A 150 23.83 -15.36 16.00
CA ASP A 150 24.00 -16.80 15.91
C ASP A 150 22.72 -17.43 15.38
N PRO A 151 22.64 -17.78 14.07
CA PRO A 151 21.47 -18.36 13.45
C PRO A 151 21.29 -19.86 13.78
N THR A 152 22.19 -20.50 14.51
CA THR A 152 22.16 -21.93 14.86
C THR A 152 21.44 -22.22 16.18
N LEU A 153 21.20 -21.20 17.00
CA LEU A 153 20.49 -21.33 18.26
C LEU A 153 19.06 -21.83 18.04
N LYS A 154 18.55 -22.61 18.97
CA LYS A 154 17.15 -23.08 18.93
C LYS A 154 16.15 -21.92 18.97
N ASP A 155 16.45 -20.89 19.74
CA ASP A 155 15.70 -19.64 19.90
C ASP A 155 16.39 -18.47 19.16
N TYR A 156 16.88 -18.75 17.94
CA TYR A 156 17.68 -17.80 17.16
C TYR A 156 16.96 -16.47 16.89
N ASP A 157 15.63 -16.44 16.85
CA ASP A 157 14.82 -15.27 16.54
C ASP A 157 14.51 -14.35 17.73
N ARG A 158 15.04 -14.67 18.93
CA ARG A 158 14.93 -13.78 20.10
C ARG A 158 15.57 -12.41 19.82
N GLU A 159 14.97 -11.34 20.35
CA GLU A 159 15.36 -9.95 20.06
C GLU A 159 16.85 -9.67 20.36
N SER A 160 17.40 -10.26 21.44
CA SER A 160 18.81 -10.10 21.81
C SER A 160 19.82 -10.74 20.83
N ASN A 161 19.35 -11.61 19.93
CA ASN A 161 20.16 -12.26 18.90
C ASN A 161 20.00 -11.61 17.51
N VAL A 162 19.10 -10.61 17.39
CA VAL A 162 18.87 -9.92 16.12
C VAL A 162 20.04 -8.99 15.81
N LYS A 163 20.73 -9.28 14.71
CA LYS A 163 21.79 -8.46 14.15
C LYS A 163 21.27 -7.38 13.22
N SER A 164 20.24 -7.71 12.42
CA SER A 164 19.63 -6.80 11.46
C SER A 164 18.11 -7.05 11.37
N LYS A 165 17.31 -6.06 11.72
CA LYS A 165 15.85 -6.11 11.59
C LYS A 165 15.40 -6.25 10.14
N TYR A 166 16.09 -5.60 9.20
CA TYR A 166 15.85 -5.73 7.77
C TYR A 166 16.00 -7.18 7.29
N TRP A 167 17.14 -7.82 7.58
CA TRP A 167 17.38 -9.19 7.16
C TRP A 167 16.48 -10.18 7.91
N ARG A 168 16.16 -9.93 9.19
CA ARG A 168 15.15 -10.71 9.93
C ARG A 168 13.80 -10.66 9.23
N ASN A 169 13.37 -9.49 8.77
CA ASN A 169 12.12 -9.37 8.01
C ASN A 169 12.18 -10.16 6.70
N LYS A 170 13.27 -10.07 5.95
CA LYS A 170 13.46 -10.87 4.73
C LYS A 170 13.43 -12.37 5.02
N TRP A 171 14.10 -12.82 6.07
CA TRP A 171 14.03 -14.21 6.52
C TRP A 171 12.61 -14.63 6.92
N ASN A 172 11.87 -13.79 7.64
CA ASN A 172 10.50 -14.09 8.02
C ASN A 172 9.58 -14.24 6.79
N VAL A 173 9.70 -13.37 5.80
CA VAL A 173 8.90 -13.41 4.58
C VAL A 173 9.29 -14.59 3.69
N TYR A 174 10.54 -14.66 3.28
CA TYR A 174 10.99 -15.60 2.23
C TYR A 174 11.43 -16.96 2.78
N GLY A 175 11.88 -17.01 4.03
CA GLY A 175 12.30 -18.27 4.67
C GLY A 175 11.21 -18.94 5.49
N ARG A 176 10.30 -18.16 6.09
CA ARG A 176 9.27 -18.70 7.01
C ARG A 176 7.83 -18.50 6.53
N GLY A 177 7.60 -17.78 5.43
CA GLY A 177 6.26 -17.44 4.97
C GLY A 177 5.43 -16.60 5.94
N MET A 178 6.10 -15.88 6.86
CA MET A 178 5.43 -15.03 7.84
C MET A 178 5.18 -13.65 7.26
N VAL A 179 4.09 -13.02 7.70
CA VAL A 179 3.81 -11.63 7.30
C VAL A 179 4.95 -10.72 7.71
N GLY A 180 5.52 -10.05 6.71
CA GLY A 180 6.61 -9.11 6.92
C GLY A 180 6.13 -7.86 7.63
N SER A 181 6.99 -7.31 8.48
CA SER A 181 6.90 -5.92 8.90
C SER A 181 7.84 -5.09 8.03
N ASN A 182 7.50 -3.83 7.77
CA ASN A 182 8.43 -2.93 7.10
C ASN A 182 9.51 -2.45 8.10
N PRO A 183 10.74 -2.99 8.11
CA PRO A 183 11.76 -2.64 9.10
C PRO A 183 12.28 -1.22 8.92
N ASN A 184 11.98 -0.58 7.79
CA ASN A 184 12.41 0.79 7.47
C ASN A 184 11.26 1.77 7.63
N ARG A 185 10.13 1.30 8.13
CA ARG A 185 8.96 2.12 8.45
C ARG A 185 9.38 3.27 9.36
N ILE A 186 8.95 4.46 8.99
CA ILE A 186 9.32 5.69 9.68
C ILE A 186 8.46 5.89 10.92
N PHE A 187 7.14 5.63 10.82
CA PHE A 187 6.19 5.91 11.88
C PHE A 187 5.54 4.64 12.45
N TYR A 188 5.28 4.66 13.76
CA TYR A 188 4.62 3.58 14.51
C TYR A 188 3.53 4.21 15.40
N TRP A 189 2.41 4.55 14.78
CA TRP A 189 1.31 5.26 15.42
C TRP A 189 0.26 4.31 15.97
N THR A 190 -0.56 4.80 16.89
CA THR A 190 -1.57 3.99 17.57
C THR A 190 -2.97 4.38 17.12
N ALA A 191 -3.78 3.40 16.72
CA ALA A 191 -5.18 3.63 16.41
C ALA A 191 -5.98 3.98 17.69
N MET A 192 -6.94 4.90 17.58
CA MET A 192 -7.86 5.26 18.64
C MET A 192 -9.30 5.29 18.14
N PRO A 193 -10.31 5.08 19.04
CA PRO A 193 -11.71 5.21 18.66
C PRO A 193 -12.06 6.63 18.20
N ASP A 194 -12.84 6.76 17.14
CA ASP A 194 -13.30 8.05 16.60
C ASP A 194 -14.08 8.88 17.64
N GLU A 195 -14.89 8.21 18.48
CA GLU A 195 -15.67 8.88 19.53
C GLU A 195 -14.78 9.50 20.60
N ASP A 196 -13.61 8.92 20.88
CA ASP A 196 -12.68 9.49 21.83
C ASP A 196 -11.93 10.68 21.23
N TYR A 197 -11.57 10.60 19.94
CA TYR A 197 -11.01 11.75 19.21
C TYR A 197 -11.97 12.95 19.21
N LYS A 198 -13.26 12.73 18.97
CA LYS A 198 -14.29 13.80 18.95
C LYS A 198 -14.39 14.53 20.29
N LYS A 199 -14.25 13.80 21.40
CA LYS A 199 -14.32 14.36 22.76
C LYS A 199 -13.12 15.19 23.17
N LEU A 200 -11.98 15.10 22.44
CA LEU A 200 -10.78 15.86 22.77
C LEU A 200 -11.02 17.37 22.62
N PRO A 201 -10.87 18.18 23.69
CA PRO A 201 -11.22 19.60 23.71
C PRO A 201 -10.10 20.50 23.12
N TYR A 202 -9.19 19.92 22.35
CA TYR A 202 -8.00 20.62 21.87
C TYR A 202 -8.26 21.36 20.56
N LYS A 203 -7.45 22.40 20.33
CA LYS A 203 -7.50 23.19 19.11
C LYS A 203 -7.23 22.31 17.89
N ARG A 204 -8.02 22.52 16.83
CA ARG A 204 -7.92 21.83 15.55
C ARG A 204 -6.96 22.56 14.62
N TYR A 205 -6.06 21.83 14.01
CA TYR A 205 -5.12 22.30 12.97
C TYR A 205 -5.30 21.42 11.75
N PHE A 206 -5.03 21.95 10.55
CA PHE A 206 -5.24 21.21 9.32
C PHE A 206 -3.98 21.27 8.47
N GLY A 207 -3.61 20.12 7.90
CA GLY A 207 -2.53 19.98 6.94
C GLY A 207 -3.08 19.58 5.59
N VAL A 208 -2.51 20.12 4.52
CA VAL A 208 -2.99 19.89 3.16
C VAL A 208 -1.82 19.61 2.23
N ASP A 209 -1.86 18.46 1.57
CA ASP A 209 -1.04 18.15 0.41
C ASP A 209 -1.91 18.11 -0.84
N TRP A 210 -1.54 18.88 -1.89
CA TRP A 210 -2.38 19.06 -3.08
C TRP A 210 -2.14 17.98 -4.12
N GLY A 211 -3.12 17.17 -4.44
CA GLY A 211 -3.06 16.17 -5.50
C GLY A 211 -4.11 16.36 -6.59
N VAL A 212 -3.69 16.33 -7.85
CA VAL A 212 -4.57 16.35 -9.04
C VAL A 212 -4.82 14.92 -9.53
N VAL A 213 -3.76 14.17 -9.75
CA VAL A 213 -3.75 12.74 -10.10
C VAL A 213 -3.43 11.92 -8.86
N ASP A 214 -2.39 12.33 -8.12
CA ASP A 214 -2.05 11.76 -6.83
C ASP A 214 -3.09 12.13 -5.77
N PRO A 215 -3.14 11.42 -4.63
CA PRO A 215 -4.07 11.75 -3.57
C PRO A 215 -3.94 13.20 -3.08
N TRP A 216 -5.07 13.88 -2.95
CA TRP A 216 -5.15 15.14 -2.25
C TRP A 216 -5.37 14.85 -0.76
N GLY A 217 -4.30 14.90 0.00
CA GLY A 217 -4.31 14.59 1.42
C GLY A 217 -4.76 15.78 2.28
N ILE A 218 -5.79 15.57 3.11
CA ILE A 218 -6.21 16.56 4.12
C ILE A 218 -6.31 15.85 5.47
N VAL A 219 -5.52 16.34 6.43
CA VAL A 219 -5.46 15.81 7.80
C VAL A 219 -5.89 16.88 8.79
N GLU A 220 -6.77 16.52 9.71
CA GLU A 220 -7.02 17.28 10.93
C GLU A 220 -6.09 16.77 12.03
N ALA A 221 -5.48 17.67 12.79
CA ALA A 221 -4.66 17.36 13.92
C ALA A 221 -5.09 18.12 15.17
N LYS A 222 -4.99 17.47 16.32
CA LYS A 222 -5.07 18.06 17.65
C LYS A 222 -3.77 17.75 18.38
N TYR A 223 -3.26 18.70 19.15
CA TYR A 223 -2.03 18.51 19.91
C TYR A 223 -2.19 18.93 21.37
N HIS A 224 -1.67 18.11 22.26
CA HIS A 224 -1.59 18.43 23.69
C HIS A 224 -0.49 17.62 24.38
N ASP A 225 0.42 18.32 25.01
CA ASP A 225 1.46 17.78 25.91
C ASP A 225 2.16 16.51 25.36
N GLY A 226 2.83 16.66 24.20
CA GLY A 226 3.56 15.59 23.54
C GLY A 226 2.71 14.56 22.81
N ASN A 227 1.38 14.66 22.87
CA ASN A 227 0.45 13.79 22.15
C ASN A 227 -0.12 14.50 20.93
N LEU A 228 -0.03 13.86 19.77
CA LEU A 228 -0.59 14.30 18.50
C LEU A 228 -1.73 13.35 18.11
N TYR A 229 -2.88 13.90 17.80
CA TYR A 229 -4.08 13.15 17.43
C TYR A 229 -4.47 13.54 16.01
N LEU A 230 -4.60 12.57 15.12
CA LEU A 230 -4.81 12.76 13.70
C LEU A 230 -6.15 12.17 13.23
N HIS A 231 -6.79 12.86 12.29
CA HIS A 231 -7.99 12.38 11.62
C HIS A 231 -7.92 12.71 10.14
N GLU A 232 -8.14 11.70 9.29
CA GLU A 232 -8.18 11.84 7.85
C GLU A 232 -9.49 12.49 7.41
N LEU A 233 -9.40 13.55 6.62
CA LEU A 233 -10.57 14.23 6.05
C LEU A 233 -10.75 13.95 4.56
N ASN A 234 -9.66 13.81 3.81
CA ASN A 234 -9.69 13.49 2.39
C ASN A 234 -8.42 12.76 1.95
N TYR A 235 -8.60 11.82 1.01
CA TYR A 235 -7.51 11.12 0.30
C TYR A 235 -7.78 10.95 -1.20
N ALA A 236 -8.95 11.37 -1.67
CA ALA A 236 -9.28 11.33 -3.09
C ALA A 236 -8.56 12.44 -3.86
N SER A 237 -8.03 12.14 -5.05
CA SER A 237 -7.45 13.15 -5.96
C SER A 237 -8.53 14.11 -6.50
N GLU A 238 -8.10 15.25 -7.07
CA GLU A 238 -9.04 16.15 -7.74
C GLU A 238 -9.78 15.44 -8.89
N ASN A 239 -9.08 14.60 -9.64
CA ASN A 239 -9.66 13.83 -10.73
C ASN A 239 -10.72 12.83 -10.22
N ASP A 240 -10.45 12.14 -9.10
CA ASP A 240 -11.43 11.23 -8.48
C ASP A 240 -12.66 11.98 -7.99
N ILE A 241 -12.48 13.16 -7.41
CA ILE A 241 -13.58 14.01 -6.96
C ILE A 241 -14.43 14.45 -8.15
N MET A 242 -13.80 14.94 -9.21
CA MET A 242 -14.49 15.41 -10.41
C MET A 242 -15.19 14.27 -11.17
N SER A 243 -14.61 13.08 -11.22
CA SER A 243 -15.20 11.91 -11.90
C SER A 243 -16.55 11.49 -11.34
N LYS A 244 -16.82 11.84 -10.08
CA LYS A 244 -18.10 11.56 -9.38
C LYS A 244 -19.12 12.68 -9.52
N MET A 245 -18.80 13.75 -10.26
CA MET A 245 -19.65 14.92 -10.45
C MET A 245 -20.36 14.88 -11.79
N THR A 246 -21.49 15.59 -11.88
CA THR A 246 -22.16 15.75 -13.16
C THR A 246 -21.38 16.73 -14.06
N PRO A 247 -21.50 16.62 -15.41
CA PRO A 247 -20.86 17.58 -16.32
C PRO A 247 -21.26 19.03 -16.03
N ARG A 248 -22.49 19.26 -15.59
CA ARG A 248 -23.00 20.58 -15.20
C ARG A 248 -22.27 21.14 -13.98
N ASP A 249 -22.08 20.31 -12.94
CA ASP A 249 -21.39 20.73 -11.71
C ASP A 249 -19.93 21.06 -12.00
N ILE A 250 -19.27 20.28 -12.86
CA ILE A 250 -17.90 20.54 -13.29
C ILE A 250 -17.81 21.87 -14.04
N GLU A 251 -18.76 22.16 -14.93
CA GLU A 251 -18.81 23.43 -15.66
C GLU A 251 -19.00 24.61 -14.72
N GLU A 252 -19.87 24.50 -13.72
CA GLU A 252 -20.07 25.56 -12.71
C GLU A 252 -18.80 25.79 -11.88
N LEU A 253 -18.12 24.71 -11.46
CA LEU A 253 -16.84 24.84 -10.72
C LEU A 253 -15.75 25.54 -11.54
N ARG A 254 -15.69 25.30 -12.86
CA ARG A 254 -14.70 25.93 -13.75
C ARG A 254 -14.91 27.43 -13.93
N LYS A 255 -16.11 27.94 -13.67
CA LYS A 255 -16.41 29.38 -13.69
C LYS A 255 -15.85 30.14 -12.48
N VAL A 256 -15.45 29.41 -11.45
CA VAL A 256 -14.92 29.97 -10.20
C VAL A 256 -13.45 29.60 -10.10
N GLU A 257 -12.59 30.59 -9.92
CA GLU A 257 -11.17 30.35 -9.68
C GLU A 257 -10.98 29.41 -8.47
N GLU A 258 -10.24 28.32 -8.68
CA GLU A 258 -10.07 27.24 -7.68
C GLU A 258 -11.42 26.75 -7.07
N GLY A 259 -12.46 26.64 -7.91
CA GLY A 259 -13.81 26.28 -7.47
C GLY A 259 -13.87 24.96 -6.72
N ILE A 260 -13.08 23.95 -7.14
CA ILE A 260 -12.99 22.64 -6.48
C ILE A 260 -12.47 22.76 -5.04
N VAL A 261 -11.48 23.61 -4.82
CA VAL A 261 -10.91 23.87 -3.49
C VAL A 261 -11.96 24.47 -2.57
N LYS A 262 -12.65 25.51 -3.05
CA LYS A 262 -13.72 26.19 -2.30
C LYS A 262 -14.85 25.24 -1.93
N MET A 263 -15.27 24.40 -2.89
CA MET A 263 -16.32 23.40 -2.68
C MET A 263 -15.90 22.36 -1.63
N MET A 264 -14.70 21.81 -1.74
CA MET A 264 -14.22 20.78 -0.80
C MET A 264 -14.17 21.30 0.63
N PHE A 265 -13.56 22.47 0.85
CA PHE A 265 -13.45 23.04 2.19
C PHE A 265 -14.79 23.46 2.79
N GLN A 266 -15.79 23.74 1.97
CA GLN A 266 -17.17 23.96 2.44
C GLN A 266 -17.85 22.66 2.90
N LYS A 267 -17.52 21.52 2.30
CA LYS A 267 -18.08 20.20 2.67
C LYS A 267 -17.40 19.60 3.91
N LEU A 268 -16.12 19.91 4.11
CA LEU A 268 -15.35 19.43 5.24
C LEU A 268 -15.57 20.38 6.42
N ASP A 269 -16.13 20.00 7.52
CA ASP A 269 -16.44 20.82 8.71
C ASP A 269 -15.18 21.54 9.28
N ILE A 270 -14.51 22.34 8.44
CA ILE A 270 -13.31 23.11 8.78
C ILE A 270 -13.72 24.50 9.20
N PRO A 271 -13.44 24.92 10.45
CA PRO A 271 -13.76 26.26 10.91
C PRO A 271 -13.01 27.35 10.12
N LYS A 272 -13.68 28.44 9.80
CA LYS A 272 -13.03 29.59 9.10
C LYS A 272 -11.85 30.20 9.89
N THR A 273 -11.86 30.04 11.20
CA THR A 273 -10.81 30.49 12.12
C THR A 273 -9.69 29.47 12.31
N ALA A 274 -9.75 28.34 11.62
CA ALA A 274 -8.74 27.30 11.77
C ALA A 274 -7.45 27.64 11.04
N VAL A 275 -6.32 27.26 11.61
CA VAL A 275 -5.03 27.30 10.92
C VAL A 275 -4.95 26.12 9.94
N ILE A 276 -4.69 26.41 8.68
CA ILE A 276 -4.57 25.43 7.60
C ILE A 276 -3.17 25.60 6.99
N VAL A 277 -2.31 24.60 7.15
CA VAL A 277 -0.95 24.60 6.61
C VAL A 277 -0.93 23.79 5.34
N CYS A 278 -0.73 24.44 4.22
CA CYS A 278 -0.84 23.86 2.88
C CYS A 278 0.54 23.67 2.24
N ASP A 279 0.66 22.67 1.40
CA ASP A 279 1.80 22.54 0.49
C ASP A 279 2.00 23.83 -0.32
N ASP A 280 3.26 24.24 -0.54
CA ASP A 280 3.64 25.48 -1.21
C ASP A 280 3.67 25.37 -2.74
N ASN A 281 3.55 24.17 -3.29
CA ASN A 281 3.57 23.92 -4.75
C ASN A 281 2.37 24.53 -5.50
N ARG A 282 1.30 24.90 -4.79
CA ARG A 282 0.07 25.46 -5.37
C ARG A 282 -0.39 26.73 -4.63
N PRO A 283 0.38 27.82 -4.70
CA PRO A 283 0.08 29.03 -3.92
C PRO A 283 -1.27 29.66 -4.24
N MET A 284 -1.77 29.52 -5.48
CA MET A 284 -3.10 30.03 -5.87
C MET A 284 -4.23 29.34 -5.10
N LYS A 285 -4.09 28.07 -4.75
CA LYS A 285 -5.09 27.36 -3.92
C LYS A 285 -5.17 27.96 -2.51
N VAL A 286 -4.04 28.39 -1.95
CA VAL A 286 -4.01 29.07 -0.65
C VAL A 286 -4.67 30.46 -0.73
N VAL A 287 -4.43 31.20 -1.82
CA VAL A 287 -5.12 32.47 -2.09
C VAL A 287 -6.62 32.26 -2.19
N ALA A 288 -7.05 31.22 -2.89
CA ALA A 288 -8.48 30.88 -3.02
C ALA A 288 -9.14 30.51 -1.69
N LEU A 289 -8.43 29.80 -0.80
CA LEU A 289 -8.91 29.52 0.55
C LEU A 289 -9.12 30.79 1.36
N ARG A 290 -8.15 31.72 1.31
CA ARG A 290 -8.30 33.04 1.99
C ARG A 290 -9.47 33.82 1.43
N ALA A 291 -9.62 33.87 0.10
CA ALA A 291 -10.77 34.52 -0.55
C ALA A 291 -12.11 33.84 -0.19
N ALA A 292 -12.08 32.55 0.19
CA ALA A 292 -13.25 31.84 0.70
C ALA A 292 -13.49 32.03 2.22
N GLY A 293 -12.71 32.89 2.89
CA GLY A 293 -12.84 33.25 4.30
C GLY A 293 -12.05 32.34 5.27
N TYR A 294 -11.08 31.56 4.78
CA TYR A 294 -10.13 30.82 5.61
C TYR A 294 -8.86 31.67 5.79
N ASP A 295 -8.96 32.73 6.58
CA ASP A 295 -7.93 33.78 6.66
C ASP A 295 -6.58 33.28 7.20
N TYR A 296 -6.59 32.18 7.94
CA TYR A 296 -5.39 31.57 8.51
C TYR A 296 -4.84 30.40 7.67
N ALA A 297 -5.23 30.30 6.40
CA ALA A 297 -4.57 29.39 5.45
C ALA A 297 -3.19 29.96 5.08
N ILE A 298 -2.16 29.14 5.30
CA ILE A 298 -0.74 29.50 5.08
C ILE A 298 -0.04 28.40 4.29
N THR A 299 1.06 28.76 3.63
CA THR A 299 1.96 27.79 3.00
C THR A 299 2.92 27.19 4.03
N ALA A 300 3.24 25.92 3.86
CA ALA A 300 4.26 25.25 4.65
C ALA A 300 5.63 25.88 4.39
N ALA A 301 6.43 26.02 5.45
CA ALA A 301 7.82 26.44 5.30
C ALA A 301 8.67 25.23 4.91
N LYS A 302 9.16 25.22 3.68
CA LYS A 302 10.04 24.19 3.15
C LYS A 302 11.46 24.72 2.99
N GLY A 303 12.46 23.88 3.27
CA GLY A 303 13.86 24.20 3.10
C GLY A 303 14.70 22.94 3.09
N PRO A 304 16.00 23.03 2.76
CA PRO A 304 16.90 21.88 2.84
C PRO A 304 16.84 21.21 4.22
N GLY A 305 16.68 19.88 4.27
CA GLY A 305 16.58 19.12 5.51
C GLY A 305 15.22 19.16 6.23
N SER A 306 14.22 19.91 5.70
CA SER A 306 12.92 20.08 6.38
C SER A 306 12.13 18.77 6.49
N ILE A 307 12.37 17.79 5.60
CA ILE A 307 11.70 16.48 5.64
C ILE A 307 12.23 15.68 6.83
N GLU A 308 13.54 15.53 6.94
CA GLU A 308 14.20 14.80 8.02
C GLU A 308 13.93 15.42 9.39
N GLU A 309 14.03 16.75 9.48
CA GLU A 309 13.68 17.48 10.72
C GLU A 309 12.23 17.25 11.13
N GLY A 310 11.32 17.25 10.16
CA GLY A 310 9.90 17.00 10.43
C GLY A 310 9.62 15.57 10.86
N ILE A 311 10.26 14.59 10.22
CA ILE A 311 10.20 13.17 10.62
C ILE A 311 10.75 13.00 12.04
N GLU A 312 11.91 13.60 12.35
CA GLU A 312 12.49 13.56 13.70
C GLU A 312 11.56 14.18 14.74
N LEU A 313 10.93 15.32 14.41
CA LEU A 313 9.99 15.99 15.28
C LEU A 313 8.78 15.10 15.60
N ILE A 314 8.16 14.50 14.58
CA ILE A 314 7.00 13.60 14.75
C ILE A 314 7.40 12.36 15.54
N SER A 315 8.58 11.81 15.31
CA SER A 315 9.07 10.59 16.00
C SER A 315 9.27 10.79 17.52
N LYS A 316 9.34 12.03 17.98
CA LYS A 316 9.41 12.37 19.42
C LYS A 316 8.04 12.53 20.08
N LEU A 317 6.96 12.44 19.31
CA LEU A 317 5.58 12.58 19.80
C LEU A 317 4.91 11.21 19.95
N ASN A 318 3.96 11.13 20.86
CA ASN A 318 3.00 10.03 20.90
C ASN A 318 1.90 10.34 19.87
N VAL A 319 1.85 9.60 18.79
CA VAL A 319 0.90 9.87 17.70
C VAL A 319 -0.21 8.84 17.70
N TYR A 320 -1.44 9.36 17.68
CA TYR A 320 -2.67 8.59 17.61
C TYR A 320 -3.45 8.98 16.36
N TYR A 321 -4.12 8.02 15.73
CA TYR A 321 -5.00 8.28 14.60
C TYR A 321 -6.34 7.60 14.76
N THR A 322 -7.42 8.19 14.23
CA THR A 322 -8.77 7.63 14.33
C THR A 322 -8.90 6.32 13.55
N ALA A 323 -9.64 5.37 14.09
CA ALA A 323 -9.86 4.04 13.48
C ALA A 323 -10.51 4.10 12.10
N SER A 324 -11.26 5.18 11.79
CA SER A 324 -11.85 5.43 10.47
C SER A 324 -10.83 5.93 9.43
N SER A 325 -9.67 6.43 9.84
CA SER A 325 -8.62 6.97 8.96
C SER A 325 -7.82 5.86 8.28
N LYS A 326 -8.44 5.15 7.34
CA LYS A 326 -7.87 3.95 6.70
C LYS A 326 -6.64 4.24 5.84
N ASN A 327 -6.67 5.32 5.07
CA ASN A 327 -5.54 5.68 4.21
C ASN A 327 -4.37 6.21 5.04
N LEU A 328 -4.63 6.96 6.11
CA LEU A 328 -3.61 7.39 7.06
C LEU A 328 -2.95 6.19 7.76
N ALA A 329 -3.75 5.18 8.15
CA ALA A 329 -3.25 3.92 8.70
C ALA A 329 -2.35 3.19 7.69
N MET A 330 -2.79 3.08 6.44
CA MET A 330 -2.02 2.46 5.36
C MET A 330 -0.71 3.20 5.09
N GLU A 331 -0.75 4.52 4.96
CA GLU A 331 0.45 5.31 4.67
C GLU A 331 1.48 5.22 5.79
N GLN A 332 1.09 5.38 7.06
CA GLN A 332 2.04 5.30 8.16
C GLN A 332 2.69 3.89 8.29
N GLU A 333 2.05 2.84 7.76
CA GLU A 333 2.64 1.50 7.67
C GLU A 333 3.61 1.35 6.51
N LYS A 334 3.36 2.03 5.40
CA LYS A 334 4.14 1.94 4.17
C LYS A 334 5.23 3.00 4.07
N TYR A 335 5.05 4.17 4.69
CA TYR A 335 6.02 5.25 4.63
C TYR A 335 7.34 4.83 5.28
N SER A 336 8.36 4.74 4.45
CA SER A 336 9.63 4.08 4.77
C SER A 336 10.82 4.87 4.29
N ARG A 337 11.98 4.52 4.83
CA ARG A 337 13.27 5.02 4.35
C ARG A 337 13.73 4.24 3.14
N VAL A 338 14.39 4.93 2.23
CA VAL A 338 15.04 4.31 1.07
C VAL A 338 16.06 3.27 1.50
N ILE A 339 16.09 2.16 0.77
CA ILE A 339 17.12 1.12 0.95
C ILE A 339 17.99 1.12 -0.30
N ASP A 340 19.30 1.22 -0.10
CA ASP A 340 20.23 1.10 -1.21
C ASP A 340 20.33 -0.35 -1.72
N ARG A 341 21.02 -0.52 -2.86
CA ARG A 341 21.23 -1.84 -3.48
C ARG A 341 22.01 -2.83 -2.60
N PHE A 342 22.61 -2.38 -1.52
CA PHE A 342 23.34 -3.22 -0.57
C PHE A 342 22.51 -3.58 0.67
N GLY A 343 21.26 -3.13 0.75
CA GLY A 343 20.37 -3.33 1.89
C GLY A 343 20.61 -2.37 3.06
N VAL A 344 21.33 -1.26 2.83
CA VAL A 344 21.55 -0.22 3.83
C VAL A 344 20.37 0.75 3.80
N VAL A 345 19.77 0.99 4.96
CA VAL A 345 18.71 1.99 5.13
C VAL A 345 19.33 3.38 5.12
N LEU A 346 18.93 4.19 4.16
CA LEU A 346 19.37 5.58 4.06
C LEU A 346 18.53 6.47 5.00
N SER A 347 19.00 7.68 5.27
CA SER A 347 18.25 8.67 6.05
C SER A 347 17.05 9.24 5.30
N GLU A 348 17.11 9.21 3.96
CA GLU A 348 16.11 9.72 3.05
C GLU A 348 14.84 8.85 3.06
N PRO A 349 13.63 9.43 3.19
CA PRO A 349 12.39 8.70 3.00
C PRO A 349 12.12 8.42 1.52
N GLU A 350 11.33 7.38 1.24
CA GLU A 350 10.79 7.13 -0.09
C GLU A 350 9.80 8.23 -0.47
N ASP A 351 9.83 8.66 -1.74
CA ASP A 351 8.87 9.62 -2.29
C ASP A 351 7.55 8.92 -2.67
N ALA A 352 6.94 8.28 -1.67
CA ALA A 352 5.68 7.55 -1.81
C ALA A 352 5.00 7.42 -0.45
N ASN A 353 3.67 7.26 -0.45
CA ASN A 353 2.87 7.09 0.77
C ASN A 353 3.04 8.24 1.79
N ASN A 354 3.12 9.48 1.31
CA ASN A 354 3.41 10.67 2.10
C ASN A 354 2.29 11.72 2.08
N HIS A 355 1.18 11.46 1.41
CA HIS A 355 0.09 12.43 1.22
C HIS A 355 -0.77 12.70 2.47
N LEU A 356 -0.68 11.87 3.51
CA LEU A 356 -1.32 12.08 4.81
C LEU A 356 -0.31 11.98 5.95
N ALA A 357 0.35 10.80 6.07
CA ALA A 357 1.27 10.50 7.15
C ALA A 357 2.57 11.31 7.06
N GLY A 358 3.05 11.56 5.86
CA GLY A 358 4.25 12.35 5.59
C GLY A 358 3.98 13.84 5.63
N ASP A 359 3.64 14.41 4.50
CA ASP A 359 3.68 15.84 4.23
C ASP A 359 2.67 16.68 5.04
N PRO A 360 1.36 16.43 5.01
CA PRO A 360 0.41 17.25 5.77
C PRO A 360 0.64 17.21 7.27
N THR A 361 0.94 16.02 7.82
CA THR A 361 1.23 15.86 9.26
C THR A 361 2.51 16.61 9.62
N ARG A 362 3.54 16.54 8.79
CA ARG A 362 4.80 17.25 8.96
C ARG A 362 4.61 18.76 8.94
N TYR A 363 3.82 19.28 7.98
CA TYR A 363 3.53 20.72 7.88
C TYR A 363 2.89 21.27 9.16
N ILE A 364 1.91 20.54 9.71
CA ILE A 364 1.28 20.93 10.98
C ILE A 364 2.31 20.92 12.12
N CYS A 365 3.09 19.87 12.26
CA CYS A 365 4.05 19.75 13.36
C CYS A 365 5.15 20.83 13.30
N GLN A 366 5.68 21.11 12.12
CA GLN A 366 6.67 22.18 11.92
C GLN A 366 6.08 23.56 12.23
N PHE A 367 4.83 23.81 11.82
CA PHE A 367 4.12 25.04 12.21
C PHE A 367 3.98 25.14 13.73
N LEU A 368 3.51 24.08 14.39
CA LEU A 368 3.30 24.07 15.85
C LEU A 368 4.63 24.28 16.59
N ARG A 369 5.74 23.71 16.10
CA ARG A 369 7.08 23.95 16.64
C ARG A 369 7.51 25.41 16.46
N ALA A 370 7.30 26.00 15.28
CA ALA A 370 7.62 27.39 15.01
C ALA A 370 6.83 28.37 15.88
N GLN A 371 5.62 27.99 16.30
CA GLN A 371 4.80 28.76 17.24
C GLN A 371 5.14 28.49 18.71
N GLY A 372 6.13 27.65 19.02
CA GLY A 372 6.51 27.27 20.39
C GLY A 372 5.46 26.42 21.12
N ILE A 373 4.49 25.84 20.38
CA ILE A 373 3.44 24.95 20.95
C ILE A 373 4.04 23.56 21.20
N ILE A 374 4.74 22.99 20.21
CA ILE A 374 5.57 21.80 20.41
C ILE A 374 6.91 22.26 20.97
N LYS A 375 7.15 21.90 22.22
CA LYS A 375 8.45 22.11 22.88
C LYS A 375 9.23 20.79 22.79
N VAL A 376 10.18 20.73 21.90
CA VAL A 376 11.12 19.59 21.84
C VAL A 376 12.18 19.82 22.89
N ILE A 377 12.25 18.92 23.83
CA ILE A 377 13.35 18.83 24.81
C ILE A 377 14.50 18.06 24.18
#